data_16fc57e178561f7a6596e760d9b7c4b4
#
_entry.id   16fc57e178561f7a6596e760d9b7c4b4
#
_cell.length_a   1.000
_cell.length_b   1.000
_cell.length_c   1.000
_cell.angle_alpha   90.00
_cell.angle_beta   90.00
_cell.angle_gamma   90.00
#
_symmetry.space_group_name_H-M   'P 1'
#
loop_
_entity.id
_entity.type
_entity.pdbx_description
1 polymer ?
#
loop_
_entity_poly.entity_id
_entity_poly.type
_entity_poly.pdbx_seq_one_letter_code
_entity_poly.pdbx_strand_id
1 'polypeptide(L)'
;MNVEEPVKPVEAATEVNRQPSPVDSNSRFLRAYEQGILRYVLRYGMLELCEDYDDIGNPISVKVIDYINEELKNDDLKFSNPDIEKTFEEAIKCSSLTWEEDNRKNNETLLKERESYIAAGEEEIRTTVTDLNSIAVREKELVERADQLYFKGQREYGMMYIEKILCSHPDDSIRNLTLELVSDKHTLSKVHTKYAKIETDEDRLPELVPRSIYEFKDAILECRIRKLHDDIKAAYSTPSPDKEVIRELMERHVQLQRLRGEFAKFLGERIINPRK
;
A
#
# COMPACT_ATOMS: atom_id res chain seq x y z
N MET A 1 -0.49 71.44 -16.61
CA MET A 1 0.83 70.81 -16.47
C MET A 1 0.69 69.83 -15.28
N ASN A 2 0.35 68.58 -15.56
CA ASN A 2 0.30 67.51 -14.56
C ASN A 2 1.64 66.80 -14.71
N VAL A 3 2.41 66.77 -13.66
CA VAL A 3 3.66 66.05 -13.54
C VAL A 3 3.31 64.67 -13.00
N GLU A 4 3.49 63.65 -13.82
CA GLU A 4 3.37 62.22 -13.42
C GLU A 4 4.62 61.86 -12.62
N GLU A 5 4.41 61.36 -11.38
CA GLU A 5 5.46 60.77 -10.56
C GLU A 5 5.83 59.35 -11.11
N PRO A 6 7.12 58.99 -11.11
CA PRO A 6 7.55 57.67 -11.60
C PRO A 6 7.21 56.57 -10.60
N VAL A 7 6.49 55.58 -11.09
CA VAL A 7 6.19 54.30 -10.37
C VAL A 7 7.51 53.56 -10.13
N LYS A 8 7.81 53.27 -8.83
CA LYS A 8 8.93 52.41 -8.44
C LYS A 8 8.71 50.97 -8.91
N PRO A 9 9.74 50.29 -9.40
CA PRO A 9 9.66 48.88 -9.74
C PRO A 9 9.39 48.03 -8.49
N VAL A 10 8.40 47.15 -8.57
CA VAL A 10 8.15 46.12 -7.55
C VAL A 10 9.33 45.15 -7.60
N GLU A 11 10.08 45.05 -6.50
CA GLU A 11 11.10 44.03 -6.35
C GLU A 11 10.49 42.65 -6.53
N ALA A 12 10.97 41.92 -7.54
CA ALA A 12 10.66 40.53 -7.77
C ALA A 12 11.06 39.71 -6.54
N ALA A 13 10.09 39.05 -5.94
CA ALA A 13 10.33 38.11 -4.85
C ALA A 13 11.40 37.10 -5.30
N THR A 14 12.51 37.12 -4.60
CA THR A 14 13.59 36.14 -4.77
C THR A 14 13.01 34.75 -4.58
N GLU A 15 12.87 33.99 -5.64
CA GLU A 15 12.66 32.56 -5.58
C GLU A 15 13.80 31.98 -4.75
N VAL A 16 13.47 31.56 -3.54
CA VAL A 16 14.37 30.78 -2.70
C VAL A 16 14.58 29.46 -3.42
N ASN A 17 15.66 29.42 -4.19
CA ASN A 17 16.19 28.22 -4.81
C ASN A 17 16.56 27.24 -3.67
N ARG A 18 15.58 26.47 -3.19
CA ARG A 18 15.81 25.32 -2.32
C ARG A 18 16.57 24.31 -3.15
N GLN A 19 17.89 24.37 -3.13
CA GLN A 19 18.71 23.25 -3.55
C GLN A 19 18.22 22.04 -2.74
N PRO A 20 17.77 20.95 -3.42
CA PRO A 20 17.41 19.75 -2.70
C PRO A 20 18.67 19.31 -1.94
N SER A 21 18.55 19.16 -0.62
CA SER A 21 19.57 18.48 0.18
C SER A 21 19.94 17.18 -0.55
N PRO A 22 21.21 16.75 -0.53
CA PRO A 22 21.62 15.53 -1.19
C PRO A 22 20.79 14.38 -0.60
N VAL A 23 19.71 14.04 -1.29
CA VAL A 23 18.91 12.86 -0.98
C VAL A 23 19.88 11.69 -1.12
N ASP A 24 20.13 10.99 -0.02
CA ASP A 24 20.99 9.82 0.00
C ASP A 24 20.58 8.93 -1.20
N SER A 25 21.57 8.53 -1.99
CA SER A 25 21.33 7.70 -3.20
C SER A 25 20.53 6.44 -2.88
N ASN A 26 20.66 5.93 -1.66
CA ASN A 26 19.92 4.78 -1.14
C ASN A 26 18.45 5.11 -0.91
N SER A 27 18.12 6.27 -0.34
CA SER A 27 16.72 6.71 -0.16
C SER A 27 16.00 6.87 -1.50
N ARG A 28 16.70 7.39 -2.52
CA ARG A 28 16.13 7.46 -3.88
C ARG A 28 15.89 6.07 -4.49
N PHE A 29 16.80 5.13 -4.25
CA PHE A 29 16.66 3.76 -4.74
C PHE A 29 15.51 3.02 -4.05
N LEU A 30 15.35 3.16 -2.73
CA LEU A 30 14.31 2.50 -1.95
C LEU A 30 12.91 3.09 -2.19
N ARG A 31 12.81 4.35 -2.60
CA ARG A 31 11.55 5.08 -2.74
C ARG A 31 10.47 4.33 -3.52
N ALA A 32 10.82 3.67 -4.62
CA ALA A 32 9.85 2.95 -5.45
C ALA A 32 9.21 1.76 -4.72
N TYR A 33 10.01 1.03 -3.93
CA TYR A 33 9.55 -0.10 -3.11
C TYR A 33 8.70 0.39 -1.95
N GLU A 34 9.12 1.43 -1.26
CA GLU A 34 8.39 2.06 -0.16
C GLU A 34 7.02 2.59 -0.62
N GLN A 35 6.98 3.29 -1.76
CA GLN A 35 5.74 3.76 -2.37
C GLN A 35 4.83 2.61 -2.80
N GLY A 36 5.40 1.49 -3.28
CA GLY A 36 4.65 0.28 -3.62
C GLY A 36 3.92 -0.30 -2.41
N ILE A 37 4.61 -0.46 -1.29
CA ILE A 37 4.02 -0.95 -0.03
C ILE A 37 2.94 0.02 0.47
N LEU A 38 3.26 1.32 0.54
CA LEU A 38 2.30 2.32 1.00
C LEU A 38 1.05 2.36 0.12
N ARG A 39 1.16 2.12 -1.19
CA ARG A 39 0.00 2.03 -2.10
C ARG A 39 -0.92 0.88 -1.73
N TYR A 40 -0.39 -0.30 -1.35
CA TYR A 40 -1.22 -1.40 -0.87
C TYR A 40 -1.95 -1.04 0.43
N VAL A 41 -1.27 -0.35 1.35
CA VAL A 41 -1.88 0.13 2.59
C VAL A 41 -3.02 1.12 2.32
N LEU A 42 -2.80 2.11 1.44
CA LEU A 42 -3.79 3.14 1.14
C LEU A 42 -5.03 2.58 0.47
N ARG A 43 -4.87 1.66 -0.50
CA ARG A 43 -5.96 1.13 -1.32
C ARG A 43 -6.64 -0.09 -0.71
N TYR A 44 -5.89 -0.94 -0.01
CA TYR A 44 -6.36 -2.27 0.40
C TYR A 44 -6.13 -2.54 1.89
N GLY A 45 -5.64 -1.55 2.65
CA GLY A 45 -5.18 -1.76 4.02
C GLY A 45 -6.18 -2.42 4.95
N MET A 46 -7.48 -2.15 4.77
CA MET A 46 -8.54 -2.72 5.60
C MET A 46 -9.15 -4.00 5.05
N LEU A 47 -8.70 -4.47 3.87
CA LEU A 47 -9.13 -5.76 3.34
C LEU A 47 -8.41 -6.90 4.06
N GLU A 48 -9.13 -8.03 4.14
CA GLU A 48 -8.57 -9.30 4.60
C GLU A 48 -7.55 -9.82 3.60
N LEU A 49 -6.36 -10.16 4.10
CA LEU A 49 -5.26 -10.72 3.33
C LEU A 49 -5.24 -12.24 3.40
N CYS A 50 -5.34 -12.77 4.62
CA CYS A 50 -5.33 -14.21 4.91
C CYS A 50 -6.02 -14.48 6.25
N GLU A 51 -6.35 -15.75 6.47
CA GLU A 51 -6.73 -16.26 7.78
C GLU A 51 -5.48 -16.75 8.50
N ASP A 52 -5.36 -16.43 9.77
CA ASP A 52 -4.36 -16.95 10.70
C ASP A 52 -5.07 -17.52 11.93
N TYR A 53 -4.33 -18.07 12.88
CA TYR A 53 -4.90 -18.63 14.09
C TYR A 53 -4.26 -17.96 15.32
N ASP A 54 -5.12 -17.63 16.29
CA ASP A 54 -4.64 -17.14 17.58
C ASP A 54 -3.94 -18.26 18.38
N ASP A 55 -3.33 -17.89 19.52
CA ASP A 55 -2.64 -18.81 20.42
C ASP A 55 -3.56 -19.94 20.96
N ILE A 56 -4.89 -19.80 20.82
CA ILE A 56 -5.91 -20.73 21.28
C ILE A 56 -6.45 -21.56 20.09
N GLY A 57 -6.07 -21.24 18.85
CA GLY A 57 -6.46 -21.94 17.63
C GLY A 57 -7.77 -21.44 17.00
N ASN A 58 -8.24 -20.24 17.34
CA ASN A 58 -9.37 -19.63 16.65
C ASN A 58 -8.89 -18.92 15.36
N PRO A 59 -9.65 -18.98 14.27
CA PRO A 59 -9.29 -18.27 13.05
C PRO A 59 -9.39 -16.75 13.27
N ILE A 60 -8.32 -16.04 12.91
CA ILE A 60 -8.23 -14.59 12.92
C ILE A 60 -8.06 -14.10 11.49
N SER A 61 -8.87 -13.12 11.10
CA SER A 61 -8.70 -12.43 9.81
C SER A 61 -7.59 -11.39 9.93
N VAL A 62 -6.50 -11.56 9.19
CA VAL A 62 -5.37 -10.64 9.14
C VAL A 62 -5.59 -9.65 8.00
N LYS A 63 -5.65 -8.34 8.32
CA LYS A 63 -5.77 -7.29 7.32
C LYS A 63 -4.43 -6.98 6.66
N VAL A 64 -4.48 -6.44 5.44
CA VAL A 64 -3.28 -6.03 4.68
C VAL A 64 -2.36 -5.12 5.52
N ILE A 65 -2.93 -4.11 6.18
CA ILE A 65 -2.15 -3.15 6.99
C ILE A 65 -1.49 -3.81 8.20
N ASP A 66 -2.19 -4.73 8.87
CA ASP A 66 -1.69 -5.42 10.05
C ASP A 66 -0.53 -6.35 9.67
N TYR A 67 -0.69 -7.10 8.58
CA TYR A 67 0.37 -7.96 8.02
C TYR A 67 1.64 -7.16 7.67
N ILE A 68 1.49 -6.05 6.95
CA ILE A 68 2.63 -5.19 6.57
C ILE A 68 3.31 -4.63 7.83
N ASN A 69 2.54 -4.15 8.80
CA ASN A 69 3.06 -3.58 10.04
C ASN A 69 3.83 -4.61 10.87
N GLU A 70 3.32 -5.84 10.99
CA GLU A 70 4.00 -6.93 11.69
C GLU A 70 5.29 -7.35 10.99
N GLU A 71 5.27 -7.52 9.67
CA GLU A 71 6.45 -7.89 8.89
C GLU A 71 7.58 -6.84 8.97
N LEU A 72 7.22 -5.54 8.97
CA LEU A 72 8.20 -4.47 9.15
C LEU A 72 8.75 -4.44 10.57
N LYS A 73 7.90 -4.63 11.59
CA LYS A 73 8.32 -4.67 12.99
C LYS A 73 9.19 -5.87 13.32
N ASN A 74 8.87 -7.05 12.81
CA ASN A 74 9.62 -8.28 13.06
C ASN A 74 11.10 -8.18 12.62
N ASP A 75 11.35 -7.42 11.55
CA ASP A 75 12.70 -7.21 11.01
C ASP A 75 13.31 -5.85 11.39
N ASP A 76 12.67 -5.09 12.30
CA ASP A 76 13.08 -3.73 12.72
C ASP A 76 13.33 -2.80 11.51
N LEU A 77 12.43 -2.86 10.53
CA LEU A 77 12.50 -2.07 9.31
C LEU A 77 11.65 -0.81 9.42
N LYS A 78 12.19 0.28 8.86
CA LYS A 78 11.50 1.57 8.72
C LYS A 78 11.66 2.07 7.30
N PHE A 79 10.71 2.90 6.88
CA PHE A 79 10.85 3.59 5.60
C PHE A 79 11.95 4.65 5.68
N SER A 80 12.75 4.73 4.63
CA SER A 80 13.84 5.72 4.56
C SER A 80 13.34 7.13 4.27
N ASN A 81 12.15 7.24 3.65
CA ASN A 81 11.50 8.50 3.37
C ASN A 81 10.59 8.89 4.55
N PRO A 82 10.85 10.05 5.22
CA PRO A 82 10.08 10.48 6.39
C PRO A 82 8.61 10.77 6.09
N ASP A 83 8.25 11.22 4.88
CA ASP A 83 6.85 11.45 4.52
C ASP A 83 6.10 10.12 4.34
N ILE A 84 6.77 9.09 3.81
CA ILE A 84 6.20 7.74 3.69
C ILE A 84 6.01 7.11 5.07
N GLU A 85 7.03 7.18 5.94
CA GLU A 85 6.95 6.68 7.32
C GLU A 85 5.80 7.33 8.08
N LYS A 86 5.71 8.65 8.03
CA LYS A 86 4.65 9.42 8.68
C LYS A 86 3.26 9.07 8.16
N THR A 87 3.12 8.91 6.83
CA THR A 87 1.85 8.54 6.22
C THR A 87 1.43 7.13 6.62
N PHE A 88 2.38 6.20 6.71
CA PHE A 88 2.13 4.83 7.18
C PHE A 88 1.72 4.79 8.66
N GLU A 89 2.40 5.55 9.53
CA GLU A 89 2.02 5.66 10.94
C GLU A 89 0.59 6.21 11.13
N GLU A 90 0.20 7.22 10.33
CA GLU A 90 -1.17 7.75 10.36
C GLU A 90 -2.18 6.72 9.84
N ALA A 91 -1.84 5.94 8.81
CA ALA A 91 -2.69 4.83 8.34
C ALA A 91 -2.92 3.79 9.45
N ILE A 92 -1.87 3.41 10.20
CA ILE A 92 -1.99 2.50 11.35
C ILE A 92 -2.89 3.09 12.44
N LYS A 93 -2.76 4.38 12.74
CA LYS A 93 -3.65 5.04 13.72
C LYS A 93 -5.10 5.01 13.26
N CYS A 94 -5.38 5.29 12.00
CA CYS A 94 -6.73 5.21 11.46
C CYS A 94 -7.31 3.78 11.58
N SER A 95 -6.52 2.77 11.26
CA SER A 95 -6.97 1.37 11.34
C SER A 95 -7.26 0.92 12.76
N SER A 96 -6.47 1.38 13.74
CA SER A 96 -6.59 0.95 15.14
C SER A 96 -7.59 1.74 15.97
N LEU A 97 -7.77 3.04 15.68
CA LEU A 97 -8.57 3.93 16.53
C LEU A 97 -10.00 4.15 16.03
N THR A 98 -10.20 4.22 14.72
CA THR A 98 -11.49 4.67 14.16
C THR A 98 -12.21 3.61 13.34
N TRP A 99 -11.51 2.63 12.81
CA TRP A 99 -12.06 1.62 11.90
C TRP A 99 -13.25 0.85 12.50
N GLU A 100 -13.13 0.33 13.70
CA GLU A 100 -14.14 -0.53 14.32
C GLU A 100 -15.51 0.17 14.41
N GLU A 101 -15.50 1.41 14.89
CA GLU A 101 -16.71 2.22 15.05
C GLU A 101 -17.30 2.63 13.70
N ASP A 102 -16.44 3.06 12.78
CA ASP A 102 -16.88 3.54 11.46
C ASP A 102 -17.37 2.38 10.58
N ASN A 103 -16.69 1.22 10.63
CA ASN A 103 -17.12 0.02 9.92
C ASN A 103 -18.46 -0.50 10.46
N ARG A 104 -18.67 -0.45 11.78
CA ARG A 104 -19.95 -0.81 12.38
C ARG A 104 -21.08 0.08 11.85
N LYS A 105 -20.91 1.41 11.83
CA LYS A 105 -21.90 2.35 11.29
C LYS A 105 -22.18 2.12 9.81
N ASN A 106 -21.12 1.87 9.04
CA ASN A 106 -21.26 1.54 7.63
C ASN A 106 -22.08 0.26 7.43
N ASN A 107 -21.78 -0.79 8.18
CA ASN A 107 -22.49 -2.07 8.10
C ASN A 107 -23.96 -1.92 8.48
N GLU A 108 -24.30 -1.14 9.51
CA GLU A 108 -25.69 -0.82 9.87
C GLU A 108 -26.43 -0.10 8.72
N THR A 109 -25.73 0.77 8.00
CA THR A 109 -26.30 1.48 6.84
C THR A 109 -26.55 0.52 5.69
N LEU A 110 -25.55 -0.29 5.35
CA LEU A 110 -25.65 -1.30 4.28
C LEU A 110 -26.73 -2.36 4.57
N LEU A 111 -26.93 -2.75 5.83
CA LEU A 111 -27.99 -3.66 6.22
C LEU A 111 -29.38 -3.03 5.96
N LYS A 112 -29.58 -1.75 6.31
CA LYS A 112 -30.82 -1.04 6.03
C LYS A 112 -31.10 -0.91 4.52
N GLU A 113 -30.06 -0.64 3.74
CA GLU A 113 -30.14 -0.59 2.28
C GLU A 113 -30.51 -1.97 1.70
N ARG A 114 -29.91 -3.04 2.20
CA ARG A 114 -30.24 -4.42 1.84
C ARG A 114 -31.70 -4.76 2.14
N GLU A 115 -32.17 -4.45 3.35
CA GLU A 115 -33.58 -4.69 3.76
C GLU A 115 -34.54 -3.90 2.88
N SER A 116 -34.24 -2.62 2.61
CA SER A 116 -35.06 -1.77 1.74
C SER A 116 -35.11 -2.31 0.30
N TYR A 117 -33.97 -2.80 -0.22
CA TYR A 117 -33.89 -3.41 -1.55
C TYR A 117 -34.75 -4.67 -1.65
N ILE A 118 -34.71 -5.55 -0.63
CA ILE A 118 -35.53 -6.75 -0.57
C ILE A 118 -37.01 -6.39 -0.51
N ALA A 119 -37.43 -5.48 0.38
CA ALA A 119 -38.81 -5.07 0.53
C ALA A 119 -39.41 -4.48 -0.76
N ALA A 120 -38.63 -3.62 -1.45
CA ALA A 120 -39.03 -3.07 -2.74
C ALA A 120 -39.18 -4.15 -3.83
N GLY A 121 -38.24 -5.10 -3.89
CA GLY A 121 -38.29 -6.19 -4.86
C GLY A 121 -39.40 -7.20 -4.60
N GLU A 122 -39.71 -7.50 -3.34
CA GLU A 122 -40.87 -8.34 -2.98
C GLU A 122 -42.21 -7.72 -3.42
N GLU A 123 -42.37 -6.43 -3.24
CA GLU A 123 -43.57 -5.71 -3.71
C GLU A 123 -43.69 -5.76 -5.23
N GLU A 124 -42.63 -5.59 -5.96
CA GLU A 124 -42.57 -5.75 -7.42
C GLU A 124 -42.94 -7.15 -7.86
N ILE A 125 -42.36 -8.19 -7.22
CA ILE A 125 -42.66 -9.60 -7.51
C ILE A 125 -44.15 -9.91 -7.30
N ARG A 126 -44.73 -9.47 -6.19
CA ARG A 126 -46.14 -9.70 -5.87
C ARG A 126 -47.10 -9.06 -6.89
N THR A 127 -46.72 -7.93 -7.47
CA THR A 127 -47.52 -7.23 -8.46
C THR A 127 -47.38 -7.78 -9.88
N THR A 128 -46.22 -8.38 -10.20
CA THR A 128 -45.88 -8.79 -11.59
C THR A 128 -45.98 -10.27 -11.84
N VAL A 129 -45.91 -11.12 -10.79
CA VAL A 129 -45.83 -12.59 -10.92
C VAL A 129 -47.06 -13.25 -10.27
N THR A 130 -47.76 -14.10 -10.99
CA THR A 130 -48.97 -14.82 -10.50
C THR A 130 -48.70 -16.30 -10.16
N ASP A 131 -47.64 -16.88 -10.66
CA ASP A 131 -47.27 -18.28 -10.40
C ASP A 131 -46.42 -18.42 -9.13
N LEU A 132 -46.90 -19.24 -8.17
CA LEU A 132 -46.26 -19.43 -6.86
C LEU A 132 -44.81 -19.96 -6.96
N ASN A 133 -44.55 -20.86 -7.90
CA ASN A 133 -43.19 -21.41 -8.06
C ASN A 133 -42.23 -20.34 -8.60
N SER A 134 -42.71 -19.54 -9.54
CA SER A 134 -41.94 -18.40 -10.09
C SER A 134 -41.70 -17.32 -9.06
N ILE A 135 -42.64 -17.06 -8.13
CA ILE A 135 -42.46 -16.13 -7.00
C ILE A 135 -41.30 -16.61 -6.13
N ALA A 136 -41.30 -17.87 -5.67
CA ALA A 136 -40.28 -18.39 -4.77
C ALA A 136 -38.87 -18.34 -5.38
N VAL A 137 -38.77 -18.63 -6.69
CA VAL A 137 -37.46 -18.53 -7.40
C VAL A 137 -36.97 -17.06 -7.44
N ARG A 138 -37.85 -16.13 -7.79
CA ARG A 138 -37.46 -14.69 -7.88
C ARG A 138 -37.17 -14.08 -6.53
N GLU A 139 -37.87 -14.46 -5.47
CA GLU A 139 -37.57 -14.02 -4.10
C GLU A 139 -36.17 -14.50 -3.67
N LYS A 140 -35.81 -15.75 -4.01
CA LYS A 140 -34.46 -16.28 -3.74
C LYS A 140 -33.38 -15.51 -4.51
N GLU A 141 -33.59 -15.29 -5.80
CA GLU A 141 -32.66 -14.49 -6.64
C GLU A 141 -32.53 -13.05 -6.12
N LEU A 142 -33.63 -12.45 -5.64
CA LEU A 142 -33.64 -11.11 -5.04
C LEU A 142 -32.75 -11.05 -3.79
N VAL A 143 -32.91 -12.02 -2.88
CA VAL A 143 -32.10 -12.09 -1.65
C VAL A 143 -30.63 -12.31 -1.99
N GLU A 144 -30.30 -13.24 -2.89
CA GLU A 144 -28.92 -13.48 -3.34
C GLU A 144 -28.30 -12.22 -3.93
N ARG A 145 -29.05 -11.44 -4.69
CA ARG A 145 -28.57 -10.17 -5.26
C ARG A 145 -28.40 -9.09 -4.21
N ALA A 146 -29.30 -9.02 -3.24
CA ALA A 146 -29.19 -8.11 -2.10
C ALA A 146 -27.94 -8.41 -1.25
N ASP A 147 -27.64 -9.69 -1.03
CA ASP A 147 -26.44 -10.14 -0.32
C ASP A 147 -25.17 -9.77 -1.09
N GLN A 148 -25.15 -9.98 -2.40
CA GLN A 148 -24.02 -9.57 -3.25
C GLN A 148 -23.77 -8.06 -3.17
N LEU A 149 -24.83 -7.24 -3.19
CA LEU A 149 -24.69 -5.78 -3.05
C LEU A 149 -24.18 -5.38 -1.67
N TYR A 150 -24.65 -6.04 -0.62
CA TYR A 150 -24.18 -5.82 0.75
C TYR A 150 -22.67 -6.14 0.90
N PHE A 151 -22.24 -7.32 0.50
CA PHE A 151 -20.83 -7.71 0.59
C PHE A 151 -19.94 -6.84 -0.30
N LYS A 152 -20.43 -6.45 -1.47
CA LYS A 152 -19.72 -5.52 -2.34
C LYS A 152 -19.54 -4.16 -1.66
N GLY A 153 -20.58 -3.62 -1.04
CA GLY A 153 -20.52 -2.36 -0.30
C GLY A 153 -19.55 -2.39 0.88
N GLN A 154 -19.51 -3.49 1.65
CA GLN A 154 -18.54 -3.68 2.72
C GLN A 154 -17.10 -3.67 2.19
N ARG A 155 -16.86 -4.40 1.10
CA ARG A 155 -15.54 -4.49 0.47
C ARG A 155 -15.08 -3.15 -0.09
N GLU A 156 -15.94 -2.45 -0.82
CA GLU A 156 -15.66 -1.10 -1.35
C GLU A 156 -15.36 -0.10 -0.22
N TYR A 157 -16.08 -0.17 0.88
CA TYR A 157 -15.83 0.68 2.05
C TYR A 157 -14.45 0.41 2.65
N GLY A 158 -14.07 -0.86 2.83
CA GLY A 158 -12.75 -1.24 3.31
C GLY A 158 -11.62 -0.76 2.40
N MET A 159 -11.81 -0.87 1.07
CA MET A 159 -10.83 -0.38 0.09
C MET A 159 -10.62 1.13 0.16
N MET A 160 -11.68 1.90 0.36
CA MET A 160 -11.63 3.37 0.31
C MET A 160 -11.35 4.02 1.68
N TYR A 161 -11.33 3.27 2.77
CA TYR A 161 -11.35 3.83 4.12
C TYR A 161 -10.11 4.66 4.45
N ILE A 162 -8.92 4.06 4.36
CA ILE A 162 -7.65 4.74 4.67
C ILE A 162 -7.41 5.88 3.67
N GLU A 163 -7.63 5.61 2.38
CA GLU A 163 -7.51 6.60 1.32
C GLU A 163 -8.34 7.86 1.62
N LYS A 164 -9.62 7.68 1.92
CA LYS A 164 -10.56 8.78 2.17
C LYS A 164 -10.14 9.65 3.36
N ILE A 165 -9.67 9.04 4.44
CA ILE A 165 -9.22 9.77 5.62
C ILE A 165 -7.94 10.54 5.33
N LEU A 166 -6.94 9.90 4.72
CA LEU A 166 -5.64 10.53 4.47
C LEU A 166 -5.67 11.55 3.33
N CYS A 167 -6.55 11.41 2.33
CA CYS A 167 -6.80 12.45 1.33
C CYS A 167 -7.37 13.75 1.93
N SER A 168 -7.99 13.67 3.11
CA SER A 168 -8.54 14.81 3.84
C SER A 168 -7.70 15.21 5.05
N HIS A 169 -6.50 14.65 5.19
CA HIS A 169 -5.64 14.88 6.34
C HIS A 169 -5.17 16.35 6.41
N PRO A 170 -5.10 16.97 7.62
CA PRO A 170 -4.69 18.38 7.79
C PRO A 170 -3.24 18.63 7.40
N ASP A 171 -2.38 17.63 7.50
CA ASP A 171 -0.97 17.73 7.08
C ASP A 171 -0.86 17.61 5.56
N ASP A 172 -0.29 18.66 4.94
CA ASP A 172 -0.14 18.73 3.48
C ASP A 172 0.79 17.67 2.92
N SER A 173 1.81 17.23 3.66
CA SER A 173 2.75 16.21 3.17
C SER A 173 2.06 14.85 3.04
N ILE A 174 1.27 14.46 4.05
CA ILE A 174 0.47 13.23 4.05
C ILE A 174 -0.58 13.28 2.95
N ARG A 175 -1.36 14.37 2.88
CA ARG A 175 -2.42 14.54 1.89
C ARG A 175 -1.89 14.47 0.46
N ASN A 176 -0.84 15.22 0.15
CA ASN A 176 -0.29 15.28 -1.20
C ASN A 176 0.34 13.93 -1.63
N LEU A 177 1.06 13.26 -0.71
CA LEU A 177 1.62 11.93 -0.98
C LEU A 177 0.50 10.90 -1.22
N THR A 178 -0.55 10.93 -0.40
CA THR A 178 -1.71 10.05 -0.58
C THR A 178 -2.36 10.27 -1.94
N LEU A 179 -2.66 11.52 -2.31
CA LEU A 179 -3.23 11.86 -3.62
C LEU A 179 -2.34 11.43 -4.80
N GLU A 180 -1.01 11.59 -4.66
CA GLU A 180 -0.04 11.12 -5.68
C GLU A 180 -0.11 9.60 -5.88
N LEU A 181 -0.15 8.84 -4.78
CA LEU A 181 -0.09 7.38 -4.82
C LEU A 181 -1.41 6.72 -5.22
N VAL A 182 -2.52 7.36 -4.91
CA VAL A 182 -3.87 6.84 -5.21
C VAL A 182 -4.34 7.22 -6.61
N SER A 183 -3.84 8.33 -7.17
CA SER A 183 -4.23 8.73 -8.52
C SER A 183 -3.80 7.67 -9.55
N ASP A 184 -4.79 7.08 -10.22
CA ASP A 184 -4.54 6.12 -11.30
C ASP A 184 -4.03 6.86 -12.55
N LYS A 185 -2.77 6.64 -12.87
CA LYS A 185 -2.17 7.16 -14.13
C LYS A 185 -2.68 6.40 -15.36
N HIS A 186 -3.19 5.17 -15.17
CA HIS A 186 -3.67 4.32 -16.25
C HIS A 186 -4.95 3.59 -15.82
N THR A 187 -6.04 3.80 -16.52
CA THR A 187 -7.27 3.01 -16.39
C THR A 187 -7.27 1.88 -17.41
N LEU A 188 -7.68 0.68 -16.99
CA LEU A 188 -7.86 -0.45 -17.92
C LEU A 188 -8.92 -0.09 -18.97
N SER A 189 -8.59 -0.35 -20.23
CA SER A 189 -9.53 -0.15 -21.34
C SER A 189 -10.75 -1.06 -21.15
N LYS A 190 -11.96 -0.48 -21.24
CA LYS A 190 -13.23 -1.22 -21.16
C LYS A 190 -13.35 -2.34 -22.20
N VAL A 191 -12.54 -2.30 -23.26
CA VAL A 191 -12.52 -3.32 -24.31
C VAL A 191 -11.89 -4.63 -23.82
N HIS A 192 -10.83 -4.55 -23.01
CA HIS A 192 -10.16 -5.75 -22.48
C HIS A 192 -10.99 -6.46 -21.42
N THR A 193 -11.73 -5.74 -20.58
CA THR A 193 -12.59 -6.33 -19.55
C THR A 193 -13.82 -7.07 -20.13
N LYS A 194 -14.17 -6.79 -21.39
CA LYS A 194 -15.34 -7.42 -22.04
C LYS A 194 -15.10 -8.87 -22.50
N TYR A 195 -13.86 -9.25 -22.78
CA TYR A 195 -13.52 -10.54 -23.38
C TYR A 195 -12.77 -11.52 -22.48
N ALA A 196 -12.23 -11.05 -21.36
CA ALA A 196 -11.57 -11.89 -20.36
C ALA A 196 -11.78 -11.31 -18.95
N LYS A 197 -12.02 -12.17 -17.96
CA LYS A 197 -11.92 -11.77 -16.55
C LYS A 197 -10.44 -11.49 -16.29
N ILE A 198 -10.08 -10.20 -16.25
CA ILE A 198 -8.72 -9.77 -15.87
C ILE A 198 -8.69 -9.82 -14.34
N GLU A 199 -7.78 -10.62 -13.78
CA GLU A 199 -7.49 -10.58 -12.37
C GLU A 199 -6.99 -9.18 -11.99
N THR A 200 -7.61 -8.59 -10.99
CA THR A 200 -7.21 -7.30 -10.43
C THR A 200 -6.15 -7.50 -9.35
N ASP A 201 -5.45 -6.44 -8.97
CA ASP A 201 -4.51 -6.47 -7.82
C ASP A 201 -5.23 -6.96 -6.56
N GLU A 202 -6.51 -6.60 -6.40
CA GLU A 202 -7.38 -7.01 -5.31
C GLU A 202 -7.55 -8.53 -5.21
N ASP A 203 -7.70 -9.23 -6.35
CA ASP A 203 -7.83 -10.69 -6.39
C ASP A 203 -6.52 -11.42 -6.03
N ARG A 204 -5.39 -10.71 -6.10
CA ARG A 204 -4.03 -11.24 -5.93
C ARG A 204 -3.31 -10.69 -4.70
N LEU A 205 -4.00 -10.00 -3.79
CA LEU A 205 -3.38 -9.44 -2.58
C LEU A 205 -2.55 -10.46 -1.79
N PRO A 206 -3.01 -11.72 -1.57
CA PRO A 206 -2.24 -12.73 -0.85
C PRO A 206 -0.89 -13.07 -1.49
N GLU A 207 -0.72 -12.83 -2.78
CA GLU A 207 0.54 -13.00 -3.50
C GLU A 207 1.35 -11.69 -3.54
N LEU A 208 0.70 -10.59 -3.89
CA LEU A 208 1.37 -9.31 -4.20
C LEU A 208 1.89 -8.60 -2.95
N VAL A 209 1.15 -8.65 -1.84
CA VAL A 209 1.54 -7.96 -0.60
C VAL A 209 2.79 -8.59 0.02
N PRO A 210 2.86 -9.90 0.31
CA PRO A 210 4.08 -10.53 0.81
C PRO A 210 5.27 -10.32 -0.14
N ARG A 211 5.04 -10.47 -1.46
CA ARG A 211 6.07 -10.25 -2.47
C ARG A 211 6.65 -8.83 -2.41
N SER A 212 5.82 -7.81 -2.29
CA SER A 212 6.27 -6.42 -2.20
C SER A 212 7.17 -6.18 -0.98
N ILE A 213 6.90 -6.83 0.14
CA ILE A 213 7.71 -6.76 1.35
C ILE A 213 9.07 -7.46 1.12
N TYR A 214 9.08 -8.65 0.50
CA TYR A 214 10.35 -9.32 0.17
C TYR A 214 11.19 -8.53 -0.82
N GLU A 215 10.59 -7.89 -1.83
CA GLU A 215 11.27 -6.99 -2.77
C GLU A 215 11.89 -5.79 -2.04
N PHE A 216 11.19 -5.23 -1.06
CA PHE A 216 11.71 -4.14 -0.23
C PHE A 216 12.88 -4.61 0.67
N LYS A 217 12.74 -5.76 1.33
CA LYS A 217 13.80 -6.37 2.14
C LYS A 217 15.07 -6.66 1.30
N ASP A 218 14.91 -7.18 0.07
CA ASP A 218 16.02 -7.40 -0.88
C ASP A 218 16.67 -6.08 -1.28
N ALA A 219 15.89 -5.04 -1.56
CA ALA A 219 16.43 -3.72 -1.90
C ALA A 219 17.24 -3.10 -0.75
N ILE A 220 16.80 -3.26 0.50
CA ILE A 220 17.56 -2.84 1.69
C ILE A 220 18.89 -3.61 1.79
N LEU A 221 18.88 -4.94 1.57
CA LEU A 221 20.08 -5.75 1.56
C LEU A 221 21.05 -5.29 0.47
N GLU A 222 20.53 -4.96 -0.71
CA GLU A 222 21.37 -4.43 -1.79
C GLU A 222 22.04 -3.10 -1.40
N CYS A 223 21.32 -2.18 -0.76
CA CYS A 223 21.92 -0.95 -0.23
C CYS A 223 23.01 -1.24 0.81
N ARG A 224 22.78 -2.17 1.73
CA ARG A 224 23.78 -2.58 2.74
C ARG A 224 25.01 -3.21 2.11
N ILE A 225 24.82 -4.06 1.09
CA ILE A 225 25.93 -4.70 0.34
C ILE A 225 26.74 -3.66 -0.42
N ARG A 226 26.11 -2.70 -1.10
CA ARG A 226 26.81 -1.59 -1.78
C ARG A 226 27.68 -0.78 -0.81
N LYS A 227 27.11 -0.37 0.32
CA LYS A 227 27.83 0.36 1.36
C LYS A 227 29.04 -0.45 1.87
N LEU A 228 28.82 -1.72 2.19
CA LEU A 228 29.86 -2.59 2.67
C LEU A 228 30.99 -2.79 1.63
N HIS A 229 30.65 -2.82 0.34
CA HIS A 229 31.62 -2.87 -0.74
C HIS A 229 32.48 -1.60 -0.81
N ASP A 230 31.88 -0.43 -0.58
CA ASP A 230 32.62 0.84 -0.51
C ASP A 230 33.51 0.92 0.74
N ASP A 231 33.03 0.41 1.88
CA ASP A 231 33.82 0.31 3.12
C ASP A 231 35.03 -0.61 2.93
N ILE A 232 34.87 -1.75 2.25
CA ILE A 232 35.99 -2.68 1.90
C ILE A 232 37.01 -1.97 0.99
N LYS A 233 36.55 -1.25 -0.04
CA LYS A 233 37.47 -0.50 -0.93
C LYS A 233 38.22 0.58 -0.15
N ALA A 234 37.54 1.30 0.73
CA ALA A 234 38.18 2.31 1.57
C ALA A 234 39.23 1.71 2.50
N ALA A 235 38.92 0.56 3.13
CA ALA A 235 39.88 -0.15 4.00
C ALA A 235 41.12 -0.61 3.25
N TYR A 236 41.01 -1.08 2.00
CA TYR A 236 42.15 -1.41 1.18
C TYR A 236 42.98 -0.22 0.71
N SER A 237 42.36 0.98 0.59
CA SER A 237 43.01 2.19 0.11
C SER A 237 43.84 2.88 1.20
N THR A 238 43.77 2.47 2.46
CA THR A 238 44.57 3.02 3.55
C THR A 238 46.03 2.68 3.41
N PRO A 239 46.98 3.56 3.80
CA PRO A 239 48.42 3.30 3.70
C PRO A 239 48.91 2.08 4.51
N SER A 240 48.15 1.71 5.55
CA SER A 240 48.43 0.52 6.38
C SER A 240 47.10 -0.21 6.62
N PRO A 241 46.69 -1.10 5.68
CA PRO A 241 45.40 -1.78 5.77
C PRO A 241 45.39 -2.76 6.96
N ASP A 242 44.39 -2.64 7.82
CA ASP A 242 44.15 -3.61 8.88
C ASP A 242 43.47 -4.86 8.30
N LYS A 243 44.24 -5.94 8.30
CA LYS A 243 43.80 -7.23 7.72
C LYS A 243 42.62 -7.83 8.50
N GLU A 244 42.52 -7.59 9.80
CA GLU A 244 41.43 -8.10 10.62
C GLU A 244 40.09 -7.40 10.27
N VAL A 245 40.13 -6.07 10.20
CA VAL A 245 38.97 -5.28 9.78
C VAL A 245 38.51 -5.69 8.38
N ILE A 246 39.41 -5.84 7.44
CA ILE A 246 39.09 -6.30 6.08
C ILE A 246 38.45 -7.68 6.09
N ARG A 247 38.96 -8.61 6.88
CA ARG A 247 38.40 -9.95 7.03
C ARG A 247 36.96 -9.90 7.55
N GLU A 248 36.71 -9.14 8.61
CA GLU A 248 35.36 -8.97 9.17
C GLU A 248 34.36 -8.37 8.17
N LEU A 249 34.80 -7.36 7.42
CA LEU A 249 33.96 -6.75 6.38
C LEU A 249 33.61 -7.74 5.26
N MET A 250 34.61 -8.57 4.85
CA MET A 250 34.40 -9.61 3.84
C MET A 250 33.48 -10.74 4.34
N GLU A 251 33.64 -11.19 5.58
CA GLU A 251 32.74 -12.18 6.18
C GLU A 251 31.31 -11.69 6.23
N ARG A 252 31.11 -10.43 6.66
CA ARG A 252 29.80 -9.79 6.66
C ARG A 252 29.21 -9.65 5.24
N HIS A 253 30.05 -9.33 4.26
CA HIS A 253 29.61 -9.27 2.86
C HIS A 253 29.10 -10.63 2.37
N VAL A 254 29.81 -11.71 2.66
CA VAL A 254 29.40 -13.08 2.30
C VAL A 254 28.08 -13.46 2.98
N GLN A 255 27.90 -13.09 4.25
CA GLN A 255 26.66 -13.35 4.98
C GLN A 255 25.47 -12.64 4.36
N LEU A 256 25.60 -11.34 4.01
CA LEU A 256 24.52 -10.58 3.35
C LEU A 256 24.21 -11.13 1.95
N GLN A 257 25.20 -11.53 1.18
CA GLN A 257 25.02 -12.17 -0.12
C GLN A 257 24.26 -13.50 -0.01
N ARG A 258 24.57 -14.30 1.02
CA ARG A 258 23.87 -15.56 1.28
C ARG A 258 22.39 -15.31 1.62
N LEU A 259 22.12 -14.35 2.52
CA LEU A 259 20.76 -13.98 2.88
C LEU A 259 19.95 -13.48 1.67
N ARG A 260 20.57 -12.67 0.81
CA ARG A 260 19.97 -12.24 -0.44
C ARG A 260 19.65 -13.40 -1.38
N GLY A 261 20.54 -14.41 -1.43
CA GLY A 261 20.29 -15.64 -2.19
C GLY A 261 19.08 -16.45 -1.68
N GLU A 262 18.75 -16.35 -0.39
CA GLU A 262 17.56 -16.96 0.18
C GLU A 262 16.31 -16.23 -0.24
N PHE A 263 16.31 -14.89 -0.20
CA PHE A 263 15.17 -14.10 -0.71
C PHE A 263 14.91 -14.30 -2.20
N ALA A 264 15.97 -14.50 -3.00
CA ALA A 264 15.84 -14.82 -4.41
C ALA A 264 14.96 -16.06 -4.68
N LYS A 265 14.97 -17.04 -3.78
CA LYS A 265 14.15 -18.25 -3.90
C LYS A 265 12.67 -17.96 -3.72
N PHE A 266 12.31 -16.99 -2.83
CA PHE A 266 10.92 -16.56 -2.62
C PHE A 266 10.42 -15.67 -3.75
N LEU A 267 11.30 -14.84 -4.32
CA LEU A 267 10.95 -13.91 -5.40
C LEU A 267 10.88 -14.57 -6.79
N GLY A 268 11.27 -15.86 -6.88
CA GLY A 268 11.44 -16.55 -8.16
C GLY A 268 12.65 -16.03 -8.94
N GLU A 269 13.40 -16.89 -9.58
CA GLU A 269 14.77 -16.76 -10.15
C GLU A 269 15.08 -15.52 -11.03
N ARG A 270 14.34 -14.42 -10.94
CA ARG A 270 14.57 -13.20 -11.72
C ARG A 270 15.50 -12.18 -11.08
N ILE A 271 16.23 -12.53 -10.02
CA ILE A 271 17.36 -11.71 -9.59
C ILE A 271 18.51 -11.96 -10.58
N ILE A 272 18.56 -11.15 -11.61
CA ILE A 272 19.68 -11.09 -12.54
C ILE A 272 20.89 -10.64 -11.72
N ASN A 273 21.81 -11.56 -11.46
CA ASN A 273 23.14 -11.20 -10.96
C ASN A 273 23.71 -10.13 -11.91
N PRO A 274 24.05 -8.92 -11.44
CA PRO A 274 24.75 -7.97 -12.28
C PRO A 274 26.04 -8.68 -12.75
N ARG A 275 26.15 -8.84 -14.05
CA ARG A 275 27.34 -9.44 -14.67
C ARG A 275 28.59 -8.73 -14.15
N LYS A 276 29.58 -9.54 -13.84
CA LYS A 276 30.98 -9.16 -13.50
C LYS A 276 31.53 -8.10 -14.45
#